data_279b14750f22bb4a90b0e69bd379cae3
#
_entry.id   279b14750f22bb4a90b0e69bd379cae3
#
_cell.length_a   1.000
_cell.length_b   1.000
_cell.length_c   1.000
_cell.angle_alpha   90.00
_cell.angle_beta   90.00
_cell.angle_gamma   90.00
#
_symmetry.space_group_name_H-M   'P 1'
#
loop_
_entity.id
_entity.type
_entity.pdbx_description
1 polymer ?
#
loop_
_entity_poly.entity_id
_entity_poly.type
_entity_poly.pdbx_seq_one_letter_code
_entity_poly.pdbx_strand_id
1 'polypeptide(L)'
;ALDELAAKRPNFHVIFADSVKQWIVAADSISIWMSTAVAEVYMAGKSCHILRPVPIEHEYDPVIYKDAHYVTSYPEFAAAMAQPNPPFPIARDVIEGYFDPSPAPAYKRMADLLEEVYKNPPRDEPMGPGFTPHFNLLKFCALAGVHMLYRHKWEPKRVFAFCPPLANFAQRIYGYVDKAYIPPEEIQRMEARI
;
A
#
# COMPACT_ATOMS: atom_id res chain seq x y z
N ALA A 1 10.16 8.93 -17.51
CA ALA A 1 9.97 7.57 -18.08
C ALA A 1 8.55 7.37 -18.64
N LEU A 2 7.47 7.44 -17.82
CA LEU A 2 6.09 7.24 -18.31
C LEU A 2 5.66 8.36 -19.27
N ASP A 3 5.99 9.61 -18.98
CA ASP A 3 5.69 10.76 -19.83
C ASP A 3 6.41 10.68 -21.18
N GLU A 4 7.63 10.17 -21.20
CA GLU A 4 8.37 9.93 -22.46
C GLU A 4 7.73 8.82 -23.30
N LEU A 5 7.15 7.80 -22.64
CA LEU A 5 6.41 6.75 -23.33
C LEU A 5 5.11 7.30 -23.90
N ALA A 6 4.38 8.10 -23.13
CA ALA A 6 3.15 8.75 -23.56
C ALA A 6 3.41 9.67 -24.77
N ALA A 7 4.53 10.41 -24.79
CA ALA A 7 4.91 11.26 -25.92
C ALA A 7 5.21 10.46 -27.21
N LYS A 8 5.64 9.21 -27.09
CA LYS A 8 6.00 8.33 -28.23
C LYS A 8 4.85 7.43 -28.69
N ARG A 9 3.79 7.29 -27.91
CA ARG A 9 2.69 6.35 -28.18
C ARG A 9 1.34 7.07 -28.05
N PRO A 10 0.67 7.39 -29.15
CA PRO A 10 -0.56 8.18 -29.13
C PRO A 10 -1.74 7.50 -28.41
N ASN A 11 -1.67 6.17 -28.24
CA ASN A 11 -2.66 5.37 -27.52
C ASN A 11 -2.26 5.05 -26.06
N PHE A 12 -1.18 5.68 -25.55
CA PHE A 12 -0.75 5.54 -24.16
C PHE A 12 -0.91 6.88 -23.44
N HIS A 13 -1.71 6.89 -22.40
CA HIS A 13 -2.00 8.10 -21.62
C HIS A 13 -1.66 7.87 -20.14
N VAL A 14 -1.06 8.87 -19.53
CA VAL A 14 -0.83 8.92 -18.07
C VAL A 14 -1.84 9.90 -17.51
N ILE A 15 -2.78 9.39 -16.72
CA ILE A 15 -3.91 10.18 -16.22
C ILE A 15 -3.85 10.19 -14.69
N PHE A 16 -3.80 11.38 -14.11
CA PHE A 16 -3.85 11.61 -12.67
C PHE A 16 -5.18 12.26 -12.23
N ALA A 17 -6.05 12.55 -13.19
CA ALA A 17 -7.36 13.11 -12.94
C ALA A 17 -8.38 12.01 -12.65
N ASP A 18 -9.44 12.37 -11.94
CA ASP A 18 -10.56 11.54 -11.60
C ASP A 18 -10.27 10.43 -10.56
N SER A 19 -11.32 9.76 -10.13
CA SER A 19 -11.21 8.66 -9.19
C SER A 19 -10.88 7.35 -9.90
N VAL A 20 -10.03 6.53 -9.32
CA VAL A 20 -9.75 5.18 -9.81
C VAL A 20 -11.03 4.36 -10.02
N LYS A 21 -12.08 4.60 -9.24
CA LYS A 21 -13.38 3.93 -9.36
C LYS A 21 -14.06 4.19 -10.70
N GLN A 22 -13.98 5.42 -11.20
CA GLN A 22 -14.54 5.78 -12.51
C GLN A 22 -13.81 5.04 -13.62
N TRP A 23 -12.49 4.94 -13.54
CA TRP A 23 -11.67 4.19 -14.48
C TRP A 23 -11.92 2.69 -14.41
N ILE A 24 -12.10 2.12 -13.22
CA ILE A 24 -12.47 0.71 -13.06
C ILE A 24 -13.80 0.43 -13.77
N VAL A 25 -14.80 1.27 -13.60
CA VAL A 25 -16.11 1.08 -14.24
C VAL A 25 -16.02 1.22 -15.76
N ALA A 26 -15.26 2.18 -16.27
CA ALA A 26 -15.15 2.47 -17.69
C ALA A 26 -14.25 1.49 -18.48
N ALA A 27 -13.27 0.87 -17.81
CA ALA A 27 -12.28 0.03 -18.48
C ALA A 27 -12.85 -1.30 -18.94
N ASP A 28 -12.49 -1.75 -20.14
CA ASP A 28 -12.80 -3.09 -20.67
C ASP A 28 -11.85 -4.14 -20.09
N SER A 29 -10.60 -3.77 -19.79
CA SER A 29 -9.61 -4.64 -19.18
C SER A 29 -8.80 -3.85 -18.15
N ILE A 30 -8.49 -4.49 -17.04
CA ILE A 30 -7.81 -3.88 -15.90
C ILE A 30 -6.57 -4.71 -15.58
N SER A 31 -5.44 -4.04 -15.45
CA SER A 31 -4.19 -4.65 -15.00
C SER A 31 -3.67 -3.93 -13.77
N ILE A 32 -3.29 -4.67 -12.76
CA ILE A 32 -2.82 -4.15 -11.48
C ILE A 32 -1.45 -4.74 -11.18
N TRP A 33 -0.56 -3.94 -10.64
CA TRP A 33 0.74 -4.44 -10.18
C TRP A 33 0.67 -4.84 -8.70
N MET A 34 0.48 -3.87 -7.84
CA MET A 34 0.48 -4.04 -6.38
C MET A 34 -0.36 -2.90 -5.76
N SER A 35 -1.67 -3.05 -5.83
CA SER A 35 -2.58 -1.99 -5.41
C SER A 35 -3.82 -2.56 -4.73
N THR A 36 -4.21 -1.97 -3.62
CA THR A 36 -5.48 -2.27 -2.94
C THR A 36 -6.71 -1.99 -3.81
N ALA A 37 -6.55 -1.32 -4.95
CA ALA A 37 -7.61 -1.13 -5.95
C ALA A 37 -8.15 -2.46 -6.49
N VAL A 38 -7.45 -3.58 -6.32
CA VAL A 38 -7.95 -4.93 -6.64
C VAL A 38 -9.30 -5.21 -5.96
N ALA A 39 -9.50 -4.69 -4.78
CA ALA A 39 -10.75 -4.79 -4.04
C ALA A 39 -11.87 -4.00 -4.68
N GLU A 40 -11.58 -2.79 -5.13
CA GLU A 40 -12.55 -1.94 -5.80
C GLU A 40 -12.98 -2.57 -7.13
N VAL A 41 -12.06 -3.26 -7.82
CA VAL A 41 -12.36 -4.05 -9.02
C VAL A 41 -13.32 -5.19 -8.69
N TYR A 42 -13.04 -5.93 -7.61
CA TYR A 42 -13.93 -7.01 -7.15
C TYR A 42 -15.33 -6.49 -6.80
N MET A 43 -15.41 -5.40 -6.03
CA MET A 43 -16.68 -4.77 -5.65
C MET A 43 -17.46 -4.22 -6.86
N ALA A 44 -16.78 -3.83 -7.91
CA ALA A 44 -17.40 -3.41 -9.17
C ALA A 44 -17.91 -4.60 -10.02
N GLY A 45 -17.73 -5.84 -9.56
CA GLY A 45 -18.11 -7.05 -10.30
C GLY A 45 -17.26 -7.28 -11.55
N LYS A 46 -16.07 -6.68 -11.62
CA LYS A 46 -15.13 -6.83 -12.73
C LYS A 46 -13.98 -7.74 -12.36
N SER A 47 -13.24 -8.19 -13.36
CA SER A 47 -12.00 -8.91 -13.17
C SER A 47 -10.78 -8.06 -13.57
N CYS A 48 -9.59 -8.52 -13.17
CA CYS A 48 -8.33 -7.88 -13.52
C CYS A 48 -7.20 -8.92 -13.67
N HIS A 49 -6.08 -8.46 -14.21
CA HIS A 49 -4.84 -9.22 -14.28
C HIS A 49 -3.83 -8.64 -13.29
N ILE A 50 -3.21 -9.49 -12.48
CA ILE A 50 -2.15 -9.07 -11.57
C ILE A 50 -0.80 -9.30 -12.26
N LEU A 51 -0.13 -8.20 -12.60
CA LEU A 51 1.15 -8.25 -13.31
C LEU A 51 2.31 -8.42 -12.32
N ARG A 52 3.17 -9.40 -12.57
CA ARG A 52 4.39 -9.66 -11.78
C ARG A 52 5.57 -10.04 -12.69
N PRO A 53 5.97 -9.15 -13.63
CA PRO A 53 7.10 -9.44 -14.52
C PRO A 53 8.44 -9.49 -13.78
N VAL A 54 8.50 -8.98 -12.55
CA VAL A 54 9.65 -9.06 -11.66
C VAL A 54 9.22 -9.73 -10.37
N PRO A 55 9.95 -10.75 -9.88
CA PRO A 55 9.66 -11.37 -8.60
C PRO A 55 9.69 -10.35 -7.47
N ILE A 56 8.71 -10.42 -6.58
CA ILE A 56 8.66 -9.63 -5.34
C ILE A 56 8.92 -10.60 -4.20
N GLU A 57 9.83 -10.23 -3.28
CA GLU A 57 10.06 -11.00 -2.07
C GLU A 57 8.76 -11.07 -1.26
N HIS A 58 8.46 -12.25 -0.76
CA HIS A 58 7.20 -12.55 -0.05
C HIS A 58 6.90 -11.55 1.11
N GLU A 59 7.95 -11.02 1.73
CA GLU A 59 7.82 -10.05 2.82
C GLU A 59 7.22 -8.70 2.40
N TYR A 60 7.29 -8.38 1.11
CA TYR A 60 6.78 -7.12 0.54
C TYR A 60 5.47 -7.30 -0.23
N ASP A 61 5.05 -8.54 -0.44
CA ASP A 61 3.78 -8.80 -1.11
C ASP A 61 2.62 -8.68 -0.11
N PRO A 62 1.63 -7.82 -0.36
CA PRO A 62 0.48 -7.72 0.52
C PRO A 62 -0.24 -9.05 0.68
N VAL A 63 -0.69 -9.37 1.88
CA VAL A 63 -1.36 -10.65 2.20
C VAL A 63 -2.59 -10.90 1.32
N ILE A 64 -3.25 -9.84 0.83
CA ILE A 64 -4.38 -9.92 -0.11
C ILE A 64 -4.01 -10.63 -1.42
N TYR A 65 -2.73 -10.65 -1.79
CA TYR A 65 -2.22 -11.30 -3.00
C TYR A 65 -1.74 -12.74 -2.75
N LYS A 66 -1.93 -13.25 -1.55
CA LYS A 66 -1.58 -14.63 -1.22
C LYS A 66 -2.33 -15.57 -2.16
N ASP A 67 -1.59 -16.48 -2.78
CA ASP A 67 -2.10 -17.47 -3.74
C ASP A 67 -2.84 -16.88 -4.95
N ALA A 68 -2.58 -15.60 -5.27
CA ALA A 68 -3.15 -14.96 -6.44
C ALA A 68 -2.54 -15.51 -7.75
N HIS A 69 -3.34 -15.50 -8.80
CA HIS A 69 -2.86 -15.85 -10.14
C HIS A 69 -2.14 -14.65 -10.77
N TYR A 70 -0.84 -14.81 -11.00
CA TYR A 70 0.01 -13.77 -11.58
C TYR A 70 0.25 -13.97 -13.07
N VAL A 71 0.34 -12.85 -13.78
CA VAL A 71 0.85 -12.76 -15.16
C VAL A 71 2.31 -12.31 -15.05
N THR A 72 3.23 -13.20 -15.40
CA THR A 72 4.66 -13.02 -15.14
C THR A 72 5.48 -12.68 -16.40
N SER A 73 4.91 -12.90 -17.57
CA SER A 73 5.59 -12.71 -18.84
C SER A 73 4.74 -12.00 -19.88
N TYR A 74 5.37 -11.42 -20.90
CA TYR A 74 4.66 -10.81 -22.02
C TYR A 74 3.78 -11.79 -22.80
N PRO A 75 4.19 -13.02 -23.12
CA PRO A 75 3.31 -13.98 -23.76
C PRO A 75 2.05 -14.30 -22.94
N GLU A 76 2.20 -14.48 -21.62
CA GLU A 76 1.06 -14.66 -20.72
C GLU A 76 0.14 -13.45 -20.71
N PHE A 77 0.71 -12.24 -20.68
CA PHE A 77 -0.05 -11.00 -20.74
C PHE A 77 -0.85 -10.90 -22.05
N ALA A 78 -0.23 -11.18 -23.18
CA ALA A 78 -0.90 -11.15 -24.47
C ALA A 78 -2.05 -12.19 -24.55
N ALA A 79 -1.83 -13.40 -24.02
CA ALA A 79 -2.85 -14.42 -23.93
C ALA A 79 -4.01 -14.02 -23.00
N ALA A 80 -3.68 -13.41 -21.85
CA ALA A 80 -4.66 -12.93 -20.88
C ALA A 80 -5.52 -11.79 -21.46
N MET A 81 -4.93 -10.86 -22.19
CA MET A 81 -5.67 -9.78 -22.86
C MET A 81 -6.60 -10.27 -23.96
N ALA A 82 -6.36 -11.44 -24.53
CA ALA A 82 -7.22 -12.04 -25.52
C ALA A 82 -8.45 -12.77 -24.93
N GLN A 83 -8.48 -12.95 -23.61
CA GLN A 83 -9.60 -13.63 -22.94
C GLN A 83 -10.70 -12.63 -22.53
N PRO A 84 -11.91 -12.75 -23.07
CA PRO A 84 -13.02 -11.97 -22.56
C PRO A 84 -13.42 -12.50 -21.17
N ASN A 85 -13.56 -11.61 -20.20
CA ASN A 85 -14.01 -11.94 -18.84
C ASN A 85 -13.16 -13.03 -18.14
N PRO A 86 -11.88 -12.77 -17.86
CA PRO A 86 -11.06 -13.72 -17.12
C PRO A 86 -11.65 -13.95 -15.70
N PRO A 87 -11.41 -15.12 -15.08
CA PRO A 87 -11.76 -15.31 -13.68
C PRO A 87 -11.02 -14.29 -12.80
N PHE A 88 -11.62 -13.93 -11.67
CA PHE A 88 -10.96 -13.04 -10.73
C PHE A 88 -9.69 -13.71 -10.18
N PRO A 89 -8.54 -13.01 -10.16
CA PRO A 89 -7.24 -13.65 -9.92
C PRO A 89 -6.97 -14.02 -8.46
N ILE A 90 -7.83 -13.64 -7.54
CA ILE A 90 -7.73 -13.92 -6.10
C ILE A 90 -8.93 -14.75 -5.68
N ALA A 91 -8.70 -15.75 -4.84
CA ALA A 91 -9.78 -16.59 -4.32
C ALA A 91 -10.81 -15.76 -3.54
N ARG A 92 -12.08 -16.13 -3.68
CA ARG A 92 -13.21 -15.37 -3.16
C ARG A 92 -13.14 -15.19 -1.63
N ASP A 93 -12.81 -16.24 -0.92
CA ASP A 93 -12.65 -16.24 0.55
C ASP A 93 -11.52 -15.34 1.01
N VAL A 94 -10.45 -15.24 0.23
CA VAL A 94 -9.32 -14.33 0.51
C VAL A 94 -9.75 -12.88 0.32
N ILE A 95 -10.34 -12.54 -0.83
CA ILE A 95 -10.71 -11.15 -1.11
C ILE A 95 -11.83 -10.66 -0.19
N GLU A 96 -12.85 -11.48 0.06
CA GLU A 96 -13.96 -11.16 0.97
C GLU A 96 -13.52 -11.10 2.44
N GLY A 97 -12.44 -11.77 2.82
CA GLY A 97 -11.83 -11.63 4.13
C GLY A 97 -11.20 -10.26 4.39
N TYR A 98 -10.89 -9.51 3.33
CA TYR A 98 -10.36 -8.14 3.42
C TYR A 98 -11.43 -7.05 3.40
N PHE A 99 -12.62 -7.37 2.87
CA PHE A 99 -13.73 -6.46 2.77
C PHE A 99 -14.95 -7.11 3.33
N ASP A 100 -15.65 -6.37 4.13
CA ASP A 100 -17.00 -6.76 4.49
C ASP A 100 -17.93 -6.43 3.30
N PRO A 101 -18.44 -7.43 2.59
CA PRO A 101 -19.35 -7.24 1.46
C PRO A 101 -20.74 -6.79 1.90
N SER A 102 -20.93 -6.45 3.17
CA SER A 102 -22.19 -5.98 3.73
C SER A 102 -22.72 -4.78 2.93
N PRO A 103 -24.02 -4.79 2.54
CA PRO A 103 -24.63 -3.68 1.85
C PRO A 103 -24.77 -2.42 2.72
N ALA A 104 -24.57 -2.54 4.04
CA ALA A 104 -24.61 -1.41 4.95
C ALA A 104 -23.38 -0.52 4.77
N PRO A 105 -23.55 0.82 4.66
CA PRO A 105 -22.44 1.74 4.54
C PRO A 105 -21.42 1.61 5.67
N ALA A 106 -20.14 1.55 5.34
CA ALA A 106 -19.06 1.34 6.31
C ALA A 106 -19.06 2.38 7.45
N TYR A 107 -19.37 3.66 7.15
CA TYR A 107 -19.46 4.70 8.16
C TYR A 107 -20.57 4.43 9.19
N LYS A 108 -21.68 3.85 8.76
CA LYS A 108 -22.80 3.52 9.65
C LYS A 108 -22.42 2.40 10.61
N ARG A 109 -21.80 1.34 10.10
CA ARG A 109 -21.30 0.24 10.93
C ARG A 109 -20.22 0.70 11.90
N MET A 110 -19.34 1.61 11.46
CA MET A 110 -18.34 2.20 12.34
C MET A 110 -18.99 3.04 13.45
N ALA A 111 -20.02 3.83 13.13
CA ALA A 111 -20.77 4.58 14.13
C ALA A 111 -21.45 3.65 15.14
N ASP A 112 -22.10 2.59 14.67
CA ASP A 112 -22.76 1.59 15.53
C ASP A 112 -21.74 0.90 16.44
N LEU A 113 -20.57 0.52 15.92
CA LEU A 113 -19.49 -0.07 16.71
C LEU A 113 -18.93 0.91 17.76
N LEU A 114 -18.73 2.17 17.39
CA LEU A 114 -18.25 3.19 18.33
C LEU A 114 -19.29 3.44 19.44
N GLU A 115 -20.58 3.43 19.11
CA GLU A 115 -21.64 3.55 20.10
C GLU A 115 -21.70 2.35 21.04
N GLU A 116 -21.48 1.13 20.50
CA GLU A 116 -21.40 -0.09 21.30
C GLU A 116 -20.19 -0.05 22.25
N VAL A 117 -19.01 0.30 21.75
CA VAL A 117 -17.79 0.44 22.58
C VAL A 117 -17.95 1.54 23.63
N TYR A 118 -18.64 2.64 23.30
CA TYR A 118 -18.91 3.70 24.27
C TYR A 118 -19.85 3.23 25.39
N LYS A 119 -20.90 2.47 25.04
CA LYS A 119 -21.85 1.91 26.03
C LYS A 119 -21.25 0.78 26.87
N ASN A 120 -20.39 -0.02 26.24
CA ASN A 120 -19.76 -1.19 26.82
C ASN A 120 -18.23 -1.10 26.61
N PRO A 121 -17.54 -0.18 27.31
CA PRO A 121 -16.10 -0.06 27.14
C PRO A 121 -15.43 -1.41 27.41
N PRO A 122 -14.53 -1.87 26.52
CA PRO A 122 -13.77 -3.08 26.76
C PRO A 122 -13.08 -2.93 28.13
N ARG A 123 -13.14 -3.97 28.95
CA ARG A 123 -12.37 -4.00 30.20
C ARG A 123 -10.90 -3.84 29.81
N ASP A 124 -10.19 -2.96 30.55
CA ASP A 124 -8.74 -2.82 30.39
C ASP A 124 -8.09 -4.20 30.63
N GLU A 125 -8.01 -4.99 29.57
CA GLU A 125 -7.13 -6.15 29.60
C GLU A 125 -5.71 -5.59 29.67
N PRO A 126 -4.95 -5.97 30.70
CA PRO A 126 -3.55 -5.54 30.76
C PRO A 126 -2.89 -5.98 29.47
N MET A 127 -2.37 -5.02 28.69
CA MET A 127 -1.61 -5.32 27.48
C MET A 127 -0.60 -6.41 27.83
N GLY A 128 -0.69 -7.54 27.12
CA GLY A 128 0.10 -8.71 27.41
C GLY A 128 1.60 -8.40 27.57
N PRO A 129 2.39 -9.27 28.20
CA PRO A 129 3.76 -9.00 28.68
C PRO A 129 4.78 -8.58 27.62
N GLY A 130 4.38 -8.38 26.37
CA GLY A 130 5.27 -7.93 25.28
C GLY A 130 5.48 -6.42 25.15
N PHE A 131 4.75 -5.57 25.88
CA PHE A 131 4.85 -4.12 25.76
C PHE A 131 5.33 -3.49 27.06
N THR A 132 6.63 -3.62 27.36
CA THR A 132 7.21 -2.86 28.46
C THR A 132 7.39 -1.39 28.02
N PRO A 133 6.99 -0.39 28.84
CA PRO A 133 7.16 1.03 28.56
C PRO A 133 8.60 1.40 28.19
N HIS A 134 9.57 0.69 28.76
CA HIS A 134 10.99 0.87 28.48
C HIS A 134 11.39 0.50 27.05
N PHE A 135 10.80 -0.54 26.46
CA PHE A 135 11.08 -0.92 25.08
C PHE A 135 10.53 0.13 24.09
N ASN A 136 9.37 0.71 24.39
CA ASN A 136 8.79 1.77 23.58
C ASN A 136 9.62 3.06 23.65
N LEU A 137 10.15 3.42 24.82
CA LEU A 137 11.03 4.58 24.98
C LEU A 137 12.32 4.40 24.18
N LEU A 138 12.93 3.22 24.24
CA LEU A 138 14.16 2.91 23.51
C LEU A 138 13.93 2.93 22.00
N LYS A 139 12.81 2.38 21.53
CA LYS A 139 12.38 2.43 20.14
C LYS A 139 12.10 3.87 19.69
N PHE A 140 11.44 4.66 20.52
CA PHE A 140 11.18 6.07 20.25
C PHE A 140 12.50 6.87 20.15
N CYS A 141 13.43 6.68 21.08
CA CYS A 141 14.75 7.31 21.04
C CYS A 141 15.54 6.91 19.78
N ALA A 142 15.47 5.64 19.37
CA ALA A 142 16.10 5.17 18.14
C ALA A 142 15.51 5.83 16.90
N LEU A 143 14.18 5.93 16.82
CA LEU A 143 13.48 6.61 15.72
C LEU A 143 13.80 8.11 15.69
N ALA A 144 13.78 8.76 16.85
CA ALA A 144 14.16 10.18 16.97
C ALA A 144 15.62 10.43 16.53
N GLY A 145 16.53 9.52 16.91
CA GLY A 145 17.93 9.57 16.48
C GLY A 145 18.06 9.44 14.96
N VAL A 146 17.36 8.50 14.33
CA VAL A 146 17.36 8.34 12.86
C VAL A 146 16.74 9.56 12.18
N HIS A 147 15.69 10.13 12.75
CA HIS A 147 15.09 11.37 12.23
C HIS A 147 16.05 12.56 12.31
N MET A 148 16.83 12.68 13.39
CA MET A 148 17.90 13.70 13.47
C MET A 148 18.96 13.50 12.39
N LEU A 149 19.41 12.26 12.16
CA LEU A 149 20.35 11.96 11.08
C LEU A 149 19.80 12.39 9.74
N TYR A 150 18.52 12.10 9.46
CA TYR A 150 17.82 12.50 8.25
C TYR A 150 17.80 14.03 8.09
N ARG A 151 17.38 14.74 9.14
CA ARG A 151 17.31 16.21 9.15
C ARG A 151 18.66 16.87 8.84
N HIS A 152 19.76 16.28 9.32
CA HIS A 152 21.11 16.79 9.09
C HIS A 152 21.78 16.20 7.84
N LYS A 153 21.07 15.38 7.07
CA LYS A 153 21.57 14.67 5.87
C LYS A 153 22.82 13.81 6.15
N TRP A 154 22.93 13.28 7.36
CA TRP A 154 24.02 12.40 7.75
C TRP A 154 23.69 10.95 7.36
N GLU A 155 24.56 10.32 6.59
CA GLU A 155 24.39 8.93 6.19
C GLU A 155 24.57 7.99 7.39
N PRO A 156 23.55 7.18 7.75
CA PRO A 156 23.62 6.25 8.88
C PRO A 156 24.81 5.28 8.80
N LYS A 157 25.17 4.83 7.61
CA LYS A 157 26.33 3.94 7.41
C LYS A 157 27.66 4.58 7.82
N ARG A 158 27.80 5.88 7.67
CA ARG A 158 29.02 6.60 8.10
C ARG A 158 29.03 6.82 9.60
N VAL A 159 27.86 7.21 10.15
CA VAL A 159 27.74 7.49 11.60
C VAL A 159 27.92 6.23 12.43
N PHE A 160 27.36 5.10 11.99
CA PHE A 160 27.41 3.81 12.69
C PHE A 160 28.42 2.82 12.08
N ALA A 161 29.49 3.30 11.43
CA ALA A 161 30.50 2.46 10.79
C ALA A 161 31.14 1.44 11.75
N PHE A 162 31.17 1.77 13.05
CA PHE A 162 31.70 0.89 14.09
C PHE A 162 30.79 -0.30 14.46
N CYS A 163 29.51 -0.29 14.03
CA CYS A 163 28.54 -1.35 14.32
C CYS A 163 27.68 -1.65 13.09
N PRO A 164 28.12 -2.57 12.19
CA PRO A 164 27.43 -2.87 10.93
C PRO A 164 25.94 -3.24 11.07
N PRO A 165 25.50 -4.07 12.06
CA PRO A 165 24.10 -4.37 12.24
C PRO A 165 23.26 -3.11 12.52
N LEU A 166 23.75 -2.21 13.36
CA LEU A 166 23.10 -0.95 13.70
C LEU A 166 23.07 0.00 12.49
N ALA A 167 24.14 0.05 11.71
CA ALA A 167 24.21 0.84 10.48
C ALA A 167 23.15 0.39 9.46
N ASN A 168 22.99 -0.92 9.26
CA ASN A 168 22.00 -1.48 8.35
C ASN A 168 20.57 -1.22 8.83
N PHE A 169 20.30 -1.39 10.12
CA PHE A 169 19.00 -1.07 10.71
C PHE A 169 18.64 0.41 10.56
N ALA A 170 19.57 1.31 10.93
CA ALA A 170 19.38 2.74 10.80
C ALA A 170 19.19 3.17 9.33
N GLN A 171 19.90 2.53 8.39
CA GLN A 171 19.77 2.81 6.96
C GLN A 171 18.39 2.41 6.42
N ARG A 172 17.83 1.30 6.88
CA ARG A 172 16.46 0.89 6.51
C ARG A 172 15.44 1.94 6.97
N ILE A 173 15.49 2.34 8.24
CA ILE A 173 14.59 3.36 8.77
C ILE A 173 14.77 4.71 8.05
N TYR A 174 16.02 5.11 7.79
CA TYR A 174 16.33 6.32 7.04
C TYR A 174 15.67 6.33 5.66
N GLY A 175 15.73 5.20 4.94
CA GLY A 175 15.07 5.06 3.64
C GLY A 175 13.54 5.14 3.71
N TYR A 176 12.91 4.70 4.80
CA TYR A 176 11.48 4.90 5.01
C TYR A 176 11.13 6.36 5.29
N VAL A 177 11.92 7.05 6.13
CA VAL A 177 11.72 8.47 6.44
C VAL A 177 11.88 9.31 5.18
N ASP A 178 12.88 9.00 4.34
CA ASP A 178 13.11 9.69 3.07
C ASP A 178 11.92 9.56 2.10
N LYS A 179 11.35 8.36 1.99
CA LYS A 179 10.18 8.11 1.15
C LYS A 179 8.88 8.73 1.70
N ALA A 180 8.77 8.86 3.02
CA ALA A 180 7.59 9.41 3.68
C ALA A 180 7.66 10.94 3.85
N TYR A 181 8.82 11.54 3.62
CA TYR A 181 9.00 12.98 3.78
C TYR A 181 8.38 13.75 2.62
N ILE A 182 7.37 14.52 2.94
CA ILE A 182 6.77 15.49 2.01
C ILE A 182 7.43 16.84 2.30
N PRO A 183 8.12 17.46 1.34
CA PRO A 183 8.74 18.77 1.54
C PRO A 183 7.68 19.81 1.94
N PRO A 184 8.00 20.76 2.84
CA PRO A 184 7.07 21.81 3.26
C PRO A 184 6.49 22.62 2.08
N GLU A 185 7.29 22.82 1.04
CA GLU A 185 6.87 23.50 -0.20
C GLU A 185 5.78 22.74 -0.96
N GLU A 186 5.82 21.41 -0.90
CA GLU A 186 4.81 20.55 -1.52
C GLU A 186 3.52 20.57 -0.69
N ILE A 187 3.61 20.58 0.63
CA ILE A 187 2.47 20.77 1.52
C ILE A 187 1.77 22.10 1.22
N GLN A 188 2.52 23.20 1.12
CA GLN A 188 1.98 24.52 0.78
C GLN A 188 1.30 24.53 -0.61
N ARG A 189 1.86 23.82 -1.59
CA ARG A 189 1.23 23.68 -2.90
C ARG A 189 -0.07 22.87 -2.86
N MET A 190 -0.13 21.88 -1.98
CA MET A 190 -1.36 21.09 -1.78
C MET A 190 -2.44 21.92 -1.09
N GLU A 191 -2.07 22.69 -0.05
CA GLU A 191 -2.98 23.60 0.66
C GLU A 191 -3.53 24.70 -0.25
N ALA A 192 -2.74 25.23 -1.16
CA ALA A 192 -3.17 26.25 -2.11
C ALA A 192 -4.13 25.75 -3.20
N ARG A 193 -4.39 24.43 -3.28
CA ARG A 193 -5.31 23.81 -4.24
C ARG A 193 -6.66 23.43 -3.63
N ILE A 194 -6.81 23.58 -2.31
CA ILE A 194 -8.06 23.39 -1.57
C ILE A 194 -8.78 24.72 -1.43
#